data_51fe624792edf7b4b1efe2775383392b
#
_entry.id   51fe624792edf7b4b1efe2775383392b
#
_cell.length_a   1.000
_cell.length_b   1.000
_cell.length_c   1.000
_cell.angle_alpha   90.00
_cell.angle_beta   90.00
_cell.angle_gamma   90.00
#
_symmetry.space_group_name_H-M   'P 1'
#
loop_
_entity.id
_entity.type
_entity.pdbx_description
1 polymer ?
#
loop_
_entity_poly.entity_id
_entity_poly.type
_entity_poly.pdbx_seq_one_letter_code
_entity_poly.pdbx_strand_id
1 'polypeptide(L)'
;VGLNATRALTCKYNAQLSCGRVQTPTLAMIAQREQEIREFVPKPYYTVTAAAGGAVYTWKDEKSGGTRISDPEKAKQIAEKAKRYPLVLQKVEKKKKQKEAPLLYDLTELQRDASARFGYSAKQTLNLMQSLYETHKVLTYPRTDSRYLTKDIVPTLKERLDAVSIGPYKTLAQQAKRRPLKEKPGFVNDAKVSDHHAIIPTEQYVQLSALSNEERRIYDLVVRRFLAVLLPPCVYEETVIQASIEKECFTARGKRMVEKGWQEAYEDNRYDDEDEAKEEVREQNLPLLQAGMKFDQPKISLREGKTKPPARFTEGTLLSAMENPVRYMENRDSSLVKTIGEAGGLGTVATRADIIEKLFRSFLLEKKGNEIYLTSKARQLLKLVPADLKKPELTASWEMQLNDIAKGKKRRDVFMKEIRSYTVELIDEIKTEEGTFRHDNLTNKKCPNCGKRLLAVNGKNAKLLVCQDRECGYRETISRTTNARCPKCHKRM
;
A
#
# COMPACT_ATOMS: atom_id res chain seq x y z
N VAL A 1 0.37 26.86 -9.74
CA VAL A 1 -0.94 26.22 -9.95
C VAL A 1 -1.62 25.93 -8.61
N GLY A 2 -1.17 24.95 -7.81
CA GLY A 2 -1.87 24.50 -6.61
C GLY A 2 -2.17 25.60 -5.56
N LEU A 3 -1.23 26.53 -5.32
CA LEU A 3 -1.45 27.64 -4.41
C LEU A 3 -2.60 28.55 -4.90
N ASN A 4 -2.58 28.91 -6.18
CA ASN A 4 -3.55 29.82 -6.76
C ASN A 4 -4.95 29.16 -6.85
N ALA A 5 -5.03 27.91 -7.26
CA ALA A 5 -6.27 27.14 -7.27
C ALA A 5 -6.87 26.98 -5.86
N THR A 6 -6.03 26.65 -4.86
CA THR A 6 -6.44 26.59 -3.45
C THR A 6 -7.02 27.92 -2.98
N ARG A 7 -6.38 29.05 -3.35
CA ARG A 7 -6.83 30.39 -2.98
C ARG A 7 -8.15 30.72 -3.66
N ALA A 8 -8.29 30.45 -4.97
CA ALA A 8 -9.52 30.67 -5.72
C ALA A 8 -10.71 29.91 -5.10
N LEU A 9 -10.56 28.62 -4.84
CA LEU A 9 -11.58 27.80 -4.17
C LEU A 9 -11.92 28.33 -2.77
N THR A 10 -10.89 28.67 -1.98
CA THR A 10 -11.09 29.15 -0.61
C THR A 10 -11.84 30.48 -0.57
N CYS A 11 -11.54 31.42 -1.49
CA CYS A 11 -12.23 32.71 -1.58
C CYS A 11 -13.66 32.50 -2.09
N LYS A 12 -13.87 31.71 -3.15
CA LYS A 12 -15.20 31.53 -3.75
C LYS A 12 -16.18 30.86 -2.79
N TYR A 13 -15.77 29.83 -2.09
CA TYR A 13 -16.66 29.02 -1.24
C TYR A 13 -16.55 29.34 0.25
N ASN A 14 -15.77 30.36 0.61
CA ASN A 14 -15.53 30.73 2.00
C ASN A 14 -15.19 29.52 2.92
N ALA A 15 -14.42 28.59 2.41
CA ALA A 15 -14.04 27.34 3.07
C ALA A 15 -12.58 27.03 2.80
N GLN A 16 -11.87 26.44 3.77
CA GLN A 16 -10.49 26.03 3.60
C GLN A 16 -10.44 24.79 2.69
N LEU A 17 -10.40 25.03 1.38
CA LEU A 17 -10.37 24.00 0.33
C LEU A 17 -8.99 23.98 -0.33
N SER A 18 -8.21 22.95 -0.03
CA SER A 18 -6.85 22.80 -0.57
C SER A 18 -6.85 21.82 -1.73
N CYS A 19 -6.24 22.18 -2.85
CA CYS A 19 -6.06 21.31 -4.01
C CYS A 19 -4.62 21.40 -4.54
N GLY A 20 -4.25 20.48 -5.42
CA GLY A 20 -2.93 20.46 -6.05
C GLY A 20 -2.67 19.16 -6.83
N ARG A 21 -1.64 19.19 -7.68
CA ARG A 21 -1.32 18.13 -8.65
C ARG A 21 -1.05 16.74 -8.05
N VAL A 22 -0.77 16.63 -6.77
CA VAL A 22 -0.56 15.35 -6.08
C VAL A 22 -1.71 15.03 -5.13
N GLN A 23 -2.06 15.98 -4.24
CA GLN A 23 -3.10 15.74 -3.24
C GLN A 23 -4.49 15.50 -3.84
N THR A 24 -4.84 16.17 -4.93
CA THR A 24 -6.16 16.04 -5.55
C THR A 24 -6.32 14.70 -6.28
N PRO A 25 -5.37 14.24 -7.12
CA PRO A 25 -5.43 12.88 -7.67
C PRO A 25 -5.43 11.81 -6.58
N THR A 26 -4.69 12.00 -5.49
CA THR A 26 -4.71 11.06 -4.36
C THR A 26 -6.12 10.94 -3.75
N LEU A 27 -6.83 12.05 -3.55
CA LEU A 27 -8.23 12.03 -3.12
C LEU A 27 -9.15 11.37 -4.16
N ALA A 28 -8.92 11.63 -5.45
CA ALA A 28 -9.71 11.06 -6.54
C ALA A 28 -9.56 9.53 -6.61
N MET A 29 -8.35 8.99 -6.39
CA MET A 29 -8.12 7.54 -6.32
C MET A 29 -8.91 6.90 -5.17
N ILE A 30 -8.97 7.56 -4.01
CA ILE A 30 -9.76 7.07 -2.87
C ILE A 30 -11.26 7.13 -3.20
N ALA A 31 -11.72 8.20 -3.87
CA ALA A 31 -13.11 8.35 -4.29
C ALA A 31 -13.52 7.25 -5.27
N GLN A 32 -12.67 6.95 -6.26
CA GLN A 32 -12.90 5.87 -7.21
C GLN A 32 -12.99 4.52 -6.49
N ARG A 33 -12.10 4.24 -5.53
CA ARG A 33 -12.16 3.02 -4.72
C ARG A 33 -13.44 2.94 -3.91
N GLU A 34 -13.90 4.03 -3.29
CA GLU A 34 -15.17 4.06 -2.57
C GLU A 34 -16.37 3.85 -3.51
N GLN A 35 -16.29 4.34 -4.74
CA GLN A 35 -17.31 4.09 -5.77
C GLN A 35 -17.31 2.63 -6.20
N GLU A 36 -16.15 2.05 -6.53
CA GLU A 36 -15.99 0.63 -6.86
C GLU A 36 -16.60 -0.28 -5.78
N ILE A 37 -16.41 0.06 -4.50
CA ILE A 37 -16.97 -0.70 -3.37
C ILE A 37 -18.48 -0.53 -3.29
N ARG A 38 -19.01 0.68 -3.47
CA ARG A 38 -20.44 0.98 -3.37
C ARG A 38 -21.26 0.35 -4.50
N GLU A 39 -20.70 0.36 -5.71
CA GLU A 39 -21.35 -0.15 -6.92
C GLU A 39 -21.12 -1.65 -7.10
N PHE A 40 -20.28 -2.26 -6.25
CA PHE A 40 -19.98 -3.67 -6.35
C PHE A 40 -21.19 -4.54 -6.06
N VAL A 41 -21.51 -5.40 -7.02
CA VAL A 41 -22.54 -6.42 -6.88
C VAL A 41 -21.88 -7.79 -6.68
N PRO A 42 -22.03 -8.42 -5.51
CA PRO A 42 -21.50 -9.75 -5.26
C PRO A 42 -22.09 -10.78 -6.21
N LYS A 43 -21.24 -11.50 -6.94
CA LYS A 43 -21.63 -12.60 -7.81
C LYS A 43 -21.37 -13.93 -7.10
N PRO A 44 -22.35 -14.87 -7.07
CA PRO A 44 -22.11 -16.19 -6.53
C PRO A 44 -21.15 -16.97 -7.44
N TYR A 45 -20.37 -17.83 -6.85
CA TYR A 45 -19.57 -18.83 -7.55
C TYR A 45 -19.52 -20.12 -6.72
N TYR A 46 -19.22 -21.21 -7.39
CA TYR A 46 -19.16 -22.54 -6.79
C TYR A 46 -17.77 -23.13 -7.00
N THR A 47 -17.30 -23.87 -6.01
CA THR A 47 -16.05 -24.61 -6.06
C THR A 47 -16.32 -26.06 -5.70
N VAL A 48 -15.89 -26.98 -6.53
CA VAL A 48 -15.98 -28.43 -6.30
C VAL A 48 -14.62 -28.95 -5.86
N THR A 49 -14.57 -29.65 -4.75
CA THR A 49 -13.35 -30.28 -4.25
C THR A 49 -13.58 -31.76 -4.01
N ALA A 50 -12.53 -32.56 -4.25
CA ALA A 50 -12.48 -33.98 -3.97
C ALA A 50 -11.35 -34.25 -2.98
N ALA A 51 -11.64 -34.84 -1.82
CA ALA A 51 -10.63 -35.24 -0.85
C ALA A 51 -10.42 -36.76 -0.94
N ALA A 52 -9.17 -37.14 -1.17
CA ALA A 52 -8.77 -38.55 -1.29
C ALA A 52 -7.26 -38.69 -1.06
N GLY A 53 -6.81 -39.83 -0.53
CA GLY A 53 -5.38 -40.12 -0.35
C GLY A 53 -4.61 -39.11 0.52
N GLY A 54 -5.30 -38.47 1.46
CA GLY A 54 -4.69 -37.40 2.32
C GLY A 54 -4.51 -36.03 1.64
N ALA A 55 -5.05 -35.82 0.43
CA ALA A 55 -4.98 -34.58 -0.31
C ALA A 55 -6.37 -34.09 -0.71
N VAL A 56 -6.50 -32.77 -0.92
CA VAL A 56 -7.71 -32.12 -1.42
C VAL A 56 -7.43 -31.61 -2.83
N TYR A 57 -8.20 -32.08 -3.79
CA TYR A 57 -8.12 -31.71 -5.19
C TYR A 57 -9.25 -30.74 -5.52
N THR A 58 -8.92 -29.64 -6.15
CA THR A 58 -9.90 -28.63 -6.59
C THR A 58 -10.18 -28.81 -8.08
N TRP A 59 -11.46 -28.83 -8.45
CA TRP A 59 -11.86 -28.84 -9.85
C TRP A 59 -11.29 -27.66 -10.60
N LYS A 60 -10.86 -27.89 -11.83
CA LYS A 60 -10.26 -26.88 -12.69
C LYS A 60 -10.81 -27.00 -14.10
N ASP A 61 -11.26 -25.90 -14.66
CA ASP A 61 -11.69 -25.84 -16.05
C ASP A 61 -10.48 -25.97 -16.98
N GLU A 62 -10.53 -26.91 -17.91
CA GLU A 62 -9.41 -27.17 -18.84
C GLU A 62 -9.10 -26.00 -19.76
N LYS A 63 -10.12 -25.23 -20.19
CA LYS A 63 -9.97 -24.17 -21.16
C LYS A 63 -9.48 -22.87 -20.54
N SER A 64 -10.13 -22.46 -19.46
CA SER A 64 -9.84 -21.19 -18.76
C SER A 64 -8.77 -21.33 -17.68
N GLY A 65 -8.56 -22.54 -17.17
CA GLY A 65 -7.71 -22.80 -16.02
C GLY A 65 -8.31 -22.33 -14.68
N GLY A 66 -9.53 -21.79 -14.68
CA GLY A 66 -10.21 -21.30 -13.49
C GLY A 66 -10.78 -22.43 -12.63
N THR A 67 -10.92 -22.15 -11.33
CA THR A 67 -11.46 -23.11 -10.34
C THR A 67 -12.85 -22.73 -9.86
N ARG A 68 -13.37 -21.61 -10.32
CA ARG A 68 -14.70 -21.06 -9.95
C ARG A 68 -15.71 -21.35 -11.05
N ILE A 69 -16.84 -21.89 -10.66
CA ILE A 69 -17.97 -22.18 -11.54
C ILE A 69 -19.06 -21.16 -11.26
N SER A 70 -19.48 -20.42 -12.27
CA SER A 70 -20.55 -19.41 -12.13
C SER A 70 -21.95 -20.01 -12.19
N ASP A 71 -22.12 -21.15 -12.87
CA ASP A 71 -23.39 -21.84 -13.04
C ASP A 71 -23.62 -22.86 -11.94
N PRO A 72 -24.68 -22.71 -11.10
CA PRO A 72 -25.00 -23.62 -10.01
C PRO A 72 -25.34 -25.04 -10.48
N GLU A 73 -26.04 -25.16 -11.62
CA GLU A 73 -26.45 -26.49 -12.13
C GLU A 73 -25.24 -27.25 -12.67
N LYS A 74 -24.35 -26.57 -13.40
CA LYS A 74 -23.07 -27.17 -13.82
C LYS A 74 -22.24 -27.63 -12.61
N ALA A 75 -22.18 -26.83 -11.56
CA ALA A 75 -21.44 -27.17 -10.35
C ALA A 75 -22.01 -28.40 -9.63
N LYS A 76 -23.35 -28.50 -9.55
CA LYS A 76 -24.05 -29.67 -8.99
C LYS A 76 -23.81 -30.90 -9.85
N GLN A 77 -23.92 -30.81 -11.18
CA GLN A 77 -23.66 -31.92 -12.10
C GLN A 77 -22.25 -32.46 -11.95
N ILE A 78 -21.23 -31.59 -11.88
CA ILE A 78 -19.84 -31.99 -11.66
C ILE A 78 -19.69 -32.69 -10.31
N ALA A 79 -20.30 -32.15 -9.24
CA ALA A 79 -20.21 -32.74 -7.90
C ALA A 79 -20.90 -34.11 -7.83
N GLU A 80 -22.10 -34.28 -8.42
CA GLU A 80 -22.81 -35.56 -8.44
C GLU A 80 -22.09 -36.60 -9.30
N LYS A 81 -21.55 -36.19 -10.43
CA LYS A 81 -20.71 -37.02 -11.28
C LYS A 81 -19.46 -37.49 -10.53
N ALA A 82 -18.79 -36.55 -9.86
CA ALA A 82 -17.57 -36.85 -9.10
C ALA A 82 -17.80 -37.83 -7.93
N LYS A 83 -19.01 -37.94 -7.37
CA LYS A 83 -19.34 -38.94 -6.33
C LYS A 83 -19.42 -40.35 -6.87
N ARG A 84 -19.67 -40.55 -8.16
CA ARG A 84 -19.93 -41.87 -8.77
C ARG A 84 -18.69 -42.52 -9.35
N TYR A 85 -17.66 -41.76 -9.65
CA TYR A 85 -16.47 -42.23 -10.32
C TYR A 85 -15.22 -42.05 -9.45
N PRO A 86 -14.21 -42.91 -9.61
CA PRO A 86 -12.98 -42.80 -8.87
C PRO A 86 -12.16 -41.61 -9.31
N LEU A 87 -11.38 -41.05 -8.38
CA LEU A 87 -10.37 -40.07 -8.67
C LEU A 87 -9.07 -40.80 -9.07
N VAL A 88 -8.54 -40.45 -10.24
CA VAL A 88 -7.32 -41.04 -10.80
C VAL A 88 -6.24 -39.96 -10.94
N LEU A 89 -5.06 -40.20 -10.38
CA LEU A 89 -3.94 -39.27 -10.50
C LEU A 89 -3.28 -39.49 -11.89
N GLN A 90 -3.41 -38.45 -12.73
CA GLN A 90 -2.87 -38.47 -14.10
C GLN A 90 -1.37 -38.13 -14.12
N LYS A 91 -0.99 -37.12 -13.35
CA LYS A 91 0.37 -36.60 -13.33
C LYS A 91 0.72 -36.06 -11.96
N VAL A 92 1.94 -36.34 -11.52
CA VAL A 92 2.53 -35.78 -10.29
C VAL A 92 3.86 -35.15 -10.68
N GLU A 93 3.91 -33.83 -10.65
CA GLU A 93 5.13 -33.06 -10.93
C GLU A 93 5.72 -32.54 -9.64
N LYS A 94 6.99 -32.78 -9.41
CA LYS A 94 7.77 -32.21 -8.31
C LYS A 94 8.88 -31.37 -8.89
N LYS A 95 8.94 -30.11 -8.44
CA LYS A 95 9.96 -29.15 -8.87
C LYS A 95 10.59 -28.47 -7.65
N LYS A 96 11.90 -28.56 -7.54
CA LYS A 96 12.63 -27.72 -6.59
C LYS A 96 12.69 -26.30 -7.14
N LYS A 97 12.26 -25.33 -6.33
CA LYS A 97 12.31 -23.91 -6.62
C LYS A 97 13.15 -23.20 -5.58
N GLN A 98 13.82 -22.16 -6.02
CA GLN A 98 14.57 -21.26 -5.15
C GLN A 98 13.89 -19.89 -5.17
N LYS A 99 13.80 -19.25 -4.02
CA LYS A 99 13.29 -17.88 -3.88
C LYS A 99 14.34 -17.04 -3.18
N GLU A 100 14.79 -15.99 -3.86
CA GLU A 100 15.71 -15.02 -3.29
C GLU A 100 15.01 -14.18 -2.22
N ALA A 101 15.79 -13.59 -1.32
CA ALA A 101 15.27 -12.66 -0.34
C ALA A 101 14.64 -11.44 -1.03
N PRO A 102 13.60 -10.84 -0.43
CA PRO A 102 13.10 -9.56 -0.90
C PRO A 102 14.21 -8.51 -0.82
N LEU A 103 14.21 -7.56 -1.76
CA LEU A 103 15.19 -6.48 -1.79
C LEU A 103 15.16 -5.67 -0.49
N LEU A 104 16.24 -4.93 -0.24
CA LEU A 104 16.33 -4.00 0.89
C LEU A 104 15.19 -2.98 0.90
N TYR A 105 15.03 -2.28 1.99
CA TYR A 105 14.00 -1.24 2.11
C TYR A 105 14.43 0.06 1.45
N ASP A 106 13.55 0.63 0.64
CA ASP A 106 13.37 2.06 0.49
C ASP A 106 12.38 2.57 1.55
N LEU A 107 12.13 3.87 1.58
CA LEU A 107 11.21 4.45 2.56
C LEU A 107 9.76 3.96 2.35
N THR A 108 9.30 3.89 1.11
CA THR A 108 7.91 3.50 0.79
C THR A 108 7.63 2.07 1.23
N GLU A 109 8.51 1.13 0.93
CA GLU A 109 8.36 -0.27 1.31
C GLU A 109 8.40 -0.46 2.83
N LEU A 110 9.30 0.27 3.52
CA LEU A 110 9.33 0.25 4.99
C LEU A 110 8.04 0.81 5.60
N GLN A 111 7.50 1.89 5.05
CA GLN A 111 6.22 2.46 5.48
C GLN A 111 5.06 1.50 5.26
N ARG A 112 5.06 0.74 4.15
CA ARG A 112 4.06 -0.29 3.85
C ARG A 112 4.10 -1.42 4.88
N ASP A 113 5.29 -1.97 5.13
CA ASP A 113 5.48 -3.06 6.11
C ASP A 113 5.12 -2.61 7.53
N ALA A 114 5.52 -1.40 7.94
CA ALA A 114 5.18 -0.83 9.23
C ALA A 114 3.66 -0.59 9.39
N SER A 115 3.01 -0.14 8.32
CA SER A 115 1.55 0.03 8.28
C SER A 115 0.82 -1.31 8.38
N ALA A 116 1.26 -2.31 7.63
CA ALA A 116 0.62 -3.64 7.63
C ALA A 116 0.79 -4.37 8.97
N ARG A 117 2.00 -4.32 9.56
CA ARG A 117 2.32 -5.08 10.78
C ARG A 117 1.94 -4.39 12.08
N PHE A 118 2.07 -3.06 12.14
CA PHE A 118 1.93 -2.29 13.37
C PHE A 118 0.84 -1.24 13.31
N GLY A 119 0.21 -1.03 12.14
CA GLY A 119 -0.77 0.04 11.94
C GLY A 119 -0.16 1.45 11.99
N TYR A 120 1.16 1.58 11.84
CA TYR A 120 1.83 2.88 11.86
C TYR A 120 1.45 3.71 10.64
N SER A 121 1.31 5.02 10.85
CA SER A 121 1.15 5.93 9.73
C SER A 121 2.48 6.11 8.97
N ALA A 122 2.38 6.50 7.71
CA ALA A 122 3.56 6.83 6.89
C ALA A 122 4.44 7.89 7.56
N LYS A 123 3.81 8.92 8.16
CA LYS A 123 4.51 9.99 8.88
C LYS A 123 5.15 9.51 10.17
N GLN A 124 4.46 8.68 10.95
CA GLN A 124 5.01 8.08 12.16
C GLN A 124 6.25 7.24 11.83
N THR A 125 6.17 6.39 10.81
CA THR A 125 7.32 5.57 10.36
C THR A 125 8.50 6.46 9.95
N LEU A 126 8.26 7.53 9.18
CA LEU A 126 9.32 8.47 8.79
C LEU A 126 9.96 9.15 10.02
N ASN A 127 9.16 9.58 10.99
CA ASN A 127 9.69 10.23 12.20
C ASN A 127 10.54 9.27 13.04
N LEU A 128 10.12 8.01 13.19
CA LEU A 128 10.90 6.97 13.86
C LEU A 128 12.21 6.68 13.13
N MET A 129 12.17 6.62 11.80
CA MET A 129 13.35 6.47 10.98
C MET A 129 14.31 7.64 11.12
N GLN A 130 13.81 8.89 11.14
CA GLN A 130 14.64 10.07 11.37
C GLN A 130 15.33 10.02 12.74
N SER A 131 14.63 9.60 13.79
CA SER A 131 15.23 9.41 15.10
C SER A 131 16.34 8.35 15.08
N LEU A 132 16.12 7.21 14.43
CA LEU A 132 17.11 6.14 14.29
C LEU A 132 18.35 6.58 13.46
N TYR A 133 18.16 7.47 12.49
CA TYR A 133 19.22 8.03 11.67
C TYR A 133 19.96 9.20 12.35
N GLU A 134 19.24 10.21 12.86
CA GLU A 134 19.83 11.47 13.36
C GLU A 134 20.30 11.36 14.80
N THR A 135 19.49 10.75 15.68
CA THR A 135 19.77 10.68 17.12
C THR A 135 20.59 9.44 17.47
N HIS A 136 20.12 8.26 17.07
CA HIS A 136 20.79 7.00 17.39
C HIS A 136 21.92 6.65 16.40
N LYS A 137 21.87 7.17 15.18
CA LYS A 137 22.85 6.94 14.10
C LYS A 137 23.05 5.47 13.73
N VAL A 138 22.03 4.63 13.97
CA VAL A 138 22.08 3.18 13.77
C VAL A 138 21.51 2.71 12.42
N LEU A 139 20.83 3.59 11.68
CA LEU A 139 20.35 3.33 10.33
C LEU A 139 20.83 4.40 9.36
N THR A 140 20.88 4.07 8.07
CA THR A 140 21.24 5.01 7.00
C THR A 140 20.11 5.98 6.67
N TYR A 141 20.36 6.93 5.77
CA TYR A 141 19.44 8.01 5.43
C TYR A 141 18.05 7.49 5.03
N PRO A 142 16.95 7.99 5.65
CA PRO A 142 15.64 7.40 5.50
C PRO A 142 14.92 7.74 4.19
N ARG A 143 15.23 8.88 3.54
CA ARG A 143 14.46 9.36 2.37
C ARG A 143 15.09 8.90 1.07
N THR A 144 15.13 7.60 0.86
CA THR A 144 15.64 6.96 -0.36
C THR A 144 14.54 6.23 -1.09
N ASP A 145 14.61 6.23 -2.41
CA ASP A 145 13.78 5.46 -3.34
C ASP A 145 14.49 4.19 -3.85
N SER A 146 15.76 4.02 -3.45
CA SER A 146 16.53 2.85 -3.85
C SER A 146 16.37 1.69 -2.89
N ARG A 147 16.28 0.49 -3.45
CA ARG A 147 16.28 -0.80 -2.74
C ARG A 147 17.59 -1.56 -2.94
N TYR A 148 18.62 -0.86 -3.47
CA TYR A 148 19.89 -1.42 -3.82
C TYR A 148 21.03 -0.70 -3.09
N LEU A 149 22.15 -1.41 -2.96
CA LEU A 149 23.43 -0.84 -2.51
C LEU A 149 24.32 -0.56 -3.70
N THR A 150 25.28 0.35 -3.52
CA THR A 150 26.37 0.59 -4.44
C THR A 150 27.57 -0.31 -4.10
N LYS A 151 28.49 -0.49 -5.03
CA LYS A 151 29.64 -1.37 -4.85
C LYS A 151 30.59 -0.90 -3.74
N ASP A 152 30.69 0.40 -3.51
CA ASP A 152 31.53 1.00 -2.44
C ASP A 152 31.03 0.65 -1.03
N ILE A 153 29.74 0.31 -0.86
CA ILE A 153 29.19 -0.13 0.42
C ILE A 153 29.55 -1.58 0.74
N VAL A 154 29.80 -2.43 -0.26
CA VAL A 154 30.06 -3.86 -0.08
C VAL A 154 31.24 -4.15 0.91
N PRO A 155 32.38 -3.44 0.88
CA PRO A 155 33.46 -3.66 1.83
C PRO A 155 33.05 -3.41 3.29
N THR A 156 32.09 -2.51 3.56
CA THR A 156 31.63 -2.15 4.91
C THR A 156 30.66 -3.17 5.52
N LEU A 157 30.14 -4.13 4.74
CA LEU A 157 29.10 -5.05 5.20
C LEU A 157 29.54 -5.90 6.41
N LYS A 158 30.84 -6.23 6.53
CA LYS A 158 31.35 -6.99 7.68
C LYS A 158 31.25 -6.19 8.99
N GLU A 159 31.60 -4.92 8.96
CA GLU A 159 31.52 -4.03 10.13
C GLU A 159 30.06 -3.81 10.53
N ARG A 160 29.17 -3.64 9.55
CA ARG A 160 27.72 -3.54 9.79
C ARG A 160 27.14 -4.81 10.40
N LEU A 161 27.58 -6.00 9.95
CA LEU A 161 27.20 -7.27 10.55
C LEU A 161 27.70 -7.41 12.00
N ASP A 162 28.91 -6.88 12.31
CA ASP A 162 29.42 -6.83 13.69
C ASP A 162 28.57 -5.91 14.56
N ALA A 163 28.22 -4.74 14.07
CA ALA A 163 27.40 -3.77 14.78
C ALA A 163 26.00 -4.30 15.12
N VAL A 164 25.37 -5.10 14.25
CA VAL A 164 24.07 -5.72 14.50
C VAL A 164 24.13 -7.08 15.21
N SER A 165 25.34 -7.61 15.49
CA SER A 165 25.55 -8.95 16.08
C SER A 165 25.24 -8.98 17.58
N ILE A 166 24.05 -8.51 17.99
CA ILE A 166 23.61 -8.44 19.38
C ILE A 166 22.21 -9.03 19.53
N GLY A 167 21.86 -9.42 20.75
CA GLY A 167 20.52 -9.91 21.12
C GLY A 167 19.97 -10.93 20.11
N PRO A 168 18.76 -10.73 19.57
CA PRO A 168 18.10 -11.69 18.69
C PRO A 168 18.78 -11.83 17.32
N TYR A 169 19.64 -10.90 16.93
CA TYR A 169 20.27 -10.91 15.60
C TYR A 169 21.61 -11.63 15.56
N LYS A 170 22.22 -11.93 16.72
CA LYS A 170 23.60 -12.43 16.85
C LYS A 170 23.86 -13.67 16.00
N THR A 171 23.00 -14.68 16.10
CA THR A 171 23.18 -15.95 15.37
C THR A 171 23.12 -15.74 13.86
N LEU A 172 22.13 -14.98 13.39
CA LEU A 172 21.95 -14.68 11.96
C LEU A 172 23.07 -13.85 11.38
N ALA A 173 23.51 -12.82 12.12
CA ALA A 173 24.63 -11.99 11.71
C ALA A 173 25.94 -12.80 11.60
N GLN A 174 26.19 -13.71 12.54
CA GLN A 174 27.33 -14.63 12.47
C GLN A 174 27.25 -15.62 11.31
N GLN A 175 26.06 -16.15 11.01
CA GLN A 175 25.84 -17.00 9.83
C GLN A 175 26.10 -16.23 8.53
N ALA A 176 25.56 -15.01 8.40
CA ALA A 176 25.79 -14.15 7.24
C ALA A 176 27.28 -13.79 7.07
N LYS A 177 28.00 -13.49 8.17
CA LYS A 177 29.42 -13.13 8.16
C LYS A 177 30.35 -14.26 7.69
N ARG A 178 30.01 -15.52 7.98
CA ARG A 178 30.80 -16.70 7.58
C ARG A 178 30.67 -17.03 6.10
N ARG A 179 29.71 -16.45 5.41
CA ARG A 179 29.45 -16.77 3.99
C ARG A 179 30.17 -15.77 3.09
N PRO A 180 30.81 -16.25 2.03
CA PRO A 180 31.34 -15.34 1.01
C PRO A 180 30.16 -14.69 0.27
N LEU A 181 30.28 -13.39 0.04
CA LEU A 181 29.33 -12.70 -0.85
C LEU A 181 29.49 -13.23 -2.27
N LYS A 182 28.38 -13.40 -2.99
CA LYS A 182 28.42 -13.67 -4.43
C LYS A 182 29.15 -12.53 -5.14
N GLU A 183 29.87 -12.82 -6.22
CA GLU A 183 30.55 -11.80 -7.05
C GLU A 183 29.60 -10.67 -7.49
N LYS A 184 28.34 -11.00 -7.80
CA LYS A 184 27.30 -10.05 -8.16
C LYS A 184 26.06 -10.32 -7.29
N PRO A 185 26.00 -9.76 -6.07
CA PRO A 185 24.83 -9.90 -5.21
C PRO A 185 23.61 -9.21 -5.86
N GLY A 186 22.45 -9.84 -5.82
CA GLY A 186 21.24 -9.31 -6.44
C GLY A 186 20.74 -7.98 -5.85
N PHE A 187 21.24 -7.60 -4.66
CA PHE A 187 20.93 -6.34 -3.96
C PHE A 187 21.98 -5.23 -4.19
N VAL A 188 22.99 -5.45 -5.05
CA VAL A 188 24.02 -4.45 -5.40
C VAL A 188 23.85 -4.05 -6.86
N ASN A 189 23.56 -2.78 -7.11
CA ASN A 189 23.40 -2.25 -8.46
C ASN A 189 23.53 -0.72 -8.49
N ASP A 190 24.69 -0.22 -8.90
CA ASP A 190 24.99 1.22 -8.95
C ASP A 190 24.00 1.99 -9.85
N ALA A 191 23.54 1.40 -10.96
CA ALA A 191 22.60 2.05 -11.88
C ALA A 191 21.19 2.25 -11.31
N LYS A 192 20.86 1.58 -10.19
CA LYS A 192 19.58 1.69 -9.48
C LYS A 192 19.67 2.49 -8.17
N VAL A 193 20.78 3.18 -7.97
CA VAL A 193 21.00 4.10 -6.85
C VAL A 193 21.24 5.48 -7.45
N SER A 194 20.35 6.44 -7.11
CA SER A 194 20.49 7.83 -7.54
C SER A 194 21.34 8.61 -6.54
N ASP A 195 20.70 9.18 -5.52
CA ASP A 195 21.36 10.00 -4.51
C ASP A 195 21.75 9.20 -3.25
N HIS A 196 20.91 8.25 -2.88
CA HIS A 196 21.06 7.46 -1.67
C HIS A 196 20.75 5.98 -1.94
N HIS A 197 21.56 5.10 -1.36
CA HIS A 197 21.30 3.65 -1.38
C HIS A 197 20.15 3.25 -0.44
N ALA A 198 19.77 1.99 -0.47
CA ALA A 198 18.73 1.41 0.40
C ALA A 198 18.99 1.67 1.90
N ILE A 199 17.94 1.60 2.69
CA ILE A 199 18.00 1.72 4.14
C ILE A 199 18.59 0.45 4.73
N ILE A 200 19.75 0.59 5.42
CA ILE A 200 20.45 -0.50 6.08
C ILE A 200 21.00 -0.04 7.44
N PRO A 201 21.42 -0.97 8.32
CA PRO A 201 22.16 -0.61 9.52
C PRO A 201 23.51 0.06 9.20
N THR A 202 23.92 0.96 10.06
CA THR A 202 25.27 1.56 10.02
C THR A 202 26.29 0.68 10.75
N GLU A 203 27.53 1.11 10.82
CA GLU A 203 28.59 0.49 11.60
C GLU A 203 28.48 0.81 13.11
N GLN A 204 27.52 1.66 13.49
CA GLN A 204 27.29 2.04 14.88
C GLN A 204 26.64 0.91 15.67
N TYR A 205 27.24 0.54 16.81
CA TYR A 205 26.67 -0.43 17.74
C TYR A 205 25.40 0.13 18.38
N VAL A 206 24.31 -0.64 18.31
CA VAL A 206 23.02 -0.24 18.85
C VAL A 206 22.90 -0.65 20.31
N GLN A 207 22.40 0.28 21.15
CA GLN A 207 21.90 -0.05 22.49
C GLN A 207 20.37 -0.26 22.40
N LEU A 208 19.94 -1.52 22.30
CA LEU A 208 18.51 -1.82 22.14
C LEU A 208 17.65 -1.30 23.31
N SER A 209 18.23 -1.18 24.52
CA SER A 209 17.53 -0.62 25.68
C SER A 209 17.29 0.89 25.59
N ALA A 210 18.08 1.60 24.79
CA ALA A 210 17.92 3.05 24.58
C ALA A 210 16.84 3.38 23.54
N LEU A 211 16.43 2.40 22.74
CA LEU A 211 15.36 2.57 21.74
C LEU A 211 13.99 2.44 22.40
N SER A 212 13.06 3.31 22.05
CA SER A 212 11.63 3.13 22.36
C SER A 212 11.10 1.82 21.72
N ASN A 213 9.96 1.34 22.21
CA ASN A 213 9.34 0.13 21.61
C ASN A 213 9.00 0.32 20.14
N GLU A 214 8.60 1.52 19.73
CA GLU A 214 8.25 1.84 18.35
C GLU A 214 9.52 1.92 17.47
N GLU A 215 10.57 2.58 17.93
CA GLU A 215 11.87 2.61 17.24
C GLU A 215 12.47 1.21 17.10
N ARG A 216 12.35 0.40 18.14
CA ARG A 216 12.84 -0.99 18.14
C ARG A 216 12.14 -1.83 17.08
N ARG A 217 10.82 -1.66 16.88
CA ARG A 217 10.07 -2.35 15.82
C ARG A 217 10.55 -1.96 14.41
N ILE A 218 10.78 -0.66 14.17
CA ILE A 218 11.30 -0.20 12.87
C ILE A 218 12.72 -0.70 12.64
N TYR A 219 13.58 -0.61 13.67
CA TYR A 219 14.94 -1.13 13.62
C TYR A 219 14.96 -2.64 13.32
N ASP A 220 14.10 -3.42 13.96
CA ASP A 220 13.95 -4.87 13.73
C ASP A 220 13.58 -5.18 12.26
N LEU A 221 12.63 -4.45 11.67
CA LEU A 221 12.29 -4.62 10.25
C LEU A 221 13.52 -4.45 9.35
N VAL A 222 14.27 -3.36 9.56
CA VAL A 222 15.42 -3.04 8.71
C VAL A 222 16.54 -4.05 8.90
N VAL A 223 16.88 -4.41 10.15
CA VAL A 223 17.95 -5.38 10.44
C VAL A 223 17.62 -6.76 9.87
N ARG A 224 16.40 -7.25 10.05
CA ARG A 224 15.99 -8.55 9.51
C ARG A 224 16.01 -8.57 8.00
N ARG A 225 15.59 -7.50 7.32
CA ARG A 225 15.68 -7.37 5.87
C ARG A 225 17.12 -7.33 5.39
N PHE A 226 17.99 -6.61 6.09
CA PHE A 226 19.41 -6.58 5.82
C PHE A 226 20.08 -7.96 5.98
N LEU A 227 19.78 -8.68 7.05
CA LEU A 227 20.28 -10.04 7.25
C LEU A 227 19.75 -11.01 6.20
N ALA A 228 18.46 -10.90 5.83
CA ALA A 228 17.84 -11.76 4.84
C ALA A 228 18.53 -11.72 3.48
N VAL A 229 18.90 -10.53 2.96
CA VAL A 229 19.58 -10.44 1.66
C VAL A 229 21.00 -11.02 1.67
N LEU A 230 21.61 -11.19 2.84
CA LEU A 230 22.93 -11.78 3.04
C LEU A 230 22.89 -13.30 3.30
N LEU A 231 21.68 -13.86 3.50
CA LEU A 231 21.48 -15.30 3.66
C LEU A 231 21.18 -15.96 2.30
N PRO A 232 21.28 -17.29 2.19
CA PRO A 232 21.00 -17.99 0.94
C PRO A 232 19.52 -17.91 0.57
N PRO A 233 19.20 -18.17 -0.71
CA PRO A 233 17.80 -18.35 -1.13
C PRO A 233 17.11 -19.42 -0.28
N CYS A 234 15.82 -19.25 -0.05
CA CYS A 234 15.04 -20.37 0.45
C CYS A 234 14.78 -21.39 -0.66
N VAL A 235 14.80 -22.66 -0.33
CA VAL A 235 14.58 -23.78 -1.26
C VAL A 235 13.30 -24.50 -0.82
N TYR A 236 12.37 -24.66 -1.74
CA TYR A 236 11.17 -25.44 -1.52
C TYR A 236 10.88 -26.38 -2.68
N GLU A 237 10.23 -27.48 -2.36
CA GLU A 237 9.72 -28.43 -3.34
C GLU A 237 8.24 -28.14 -3.55
N GLU A 238 7.88 -27.74 -4.77
CA GLU A 238 6.50 -27.59 -5.20
C GLU A 238 6.05 -28.91 -5.84
N THR A 239 4.93 -29.43 -5.36
CA THR A 239 4.28 -30.60 -5.94
C THR A 239 2.96 -30.16 -6.54
N VAL A 240 2.76 -30.42 -7.83
CA VAL A 240 1.51 -30.19 -8.54
C VAL A 240 0.97 -31.54 -9.00
N ILE A 241 -0.25 -31.85 -8.59
CA ILE A 241 -0.94 -33.09 -8.97
C ILE A 241 -2.08 -32.74 -9.90
N GLN A 242 -2.10 -33.35 -11.05
CA GLN A 242 -3.23 -33.37 -11.97
C GLN A 242 -3.96 -34.69 -11.80
N ALA A 243 -5.24 -34.62 -11.53
CA ALA A 243 -6.11 -35.76 -11.35
C ALA A 243 -7.36 -35.63 -12.23
N SER A 244 -8.03 -36.71 -12.50
CA SER A 244 -9.29 -36.71 -13.19
C SER A 244 -10.33 -37.55 -12.44
N ILE A 245 -11.59 -37.12 -12.55
CA ILE A 245 -12.74 -37.95 -12.23
C ILE A 245 -13.56 -38.01 -13.52
N GLU A 246 -13.52 -39.14 -14.20
CA GLU A 246 -14.06 -39.31 -15.56
C GLU A 246 -13.40 -38.33 -16.53
N LYS A 247 -14.16 -37.28 -17.00
CA LYS A 247 -13.68 -36.23 -17.90
C LYS A 247 -13.44 -34.90 -17.19
N GLU A 248 -13.64 -34.84 -15.87
CA GLU A 248 -13.47 -33.61 -15.09
C GLU A 248 -12.06 -33.52 -14.53
N CYS A 249 -11.41 -32.37 -14.74
CA CYS A 249 -10.06 -32.15 -14.27
C CYS A 249 -10.03 -31.62 -12.83
N PHE A 250 -9.16 -32.16 -12.02
CA PHE A 250 -8.90 -31.76 -10.65
C PHE A 250 -7.40 -31.49 -10.45
N THR A 251 -7.05 -30.55 -9.59
CA THR A 251 -5.66 -30.24 -9.27
C THR A 251 -5.45 -30.09 -7.77
N ALA A 252 -4.30 -30.56 -7.29
CA ALA A 252 -3.83 -30.27 -5.95
C ALA A 252 -2.42 -29.69 -6.01
N ARG A 253 -2.11 -28.77 -5.10
CA ARG A 253 -0.78 -28.18 -4.96
C ARG A 253 -0.27 -28.37 -3.54
N GLY A 254 1.00 -28.65 -3.42
CA GLY A 254 1.70 -28.71 -2.14
C GLY A 254 3.04 -28.04 -2.23
N LYS A 255 3.47 -27.46 -1.11
CA LYS A 255 4.76 -26.81 -0.96
C LYS A 255 5.42 -27.34 0.29
N ARG A 256 6.60 -27.89 0.16
CA ARG A 256 7.41 -28.38 1.26
C ARG A 256 8.70 -27.60 1.33
N MET A 257 8.94 -26.90 2.43
CA MET A 257 10.21 -26.23 2.67
C MET A 257 11.33 -27.26 2.81
N VAL A 258 12.40 -27.09 2.02
CA VAL A 258 13.60 -27.92 2.04
C VAL A 258 14.71 -27.21 2.82
N GLU A 259 14.94 -25.95 2.52
CA GLU A 259 15.91 -25.08 3.21
C GLU A 259 15.28 -23.72 3.46
N LYS A 260 15.26 -23.27 4.71
CA LYS A 260 14.67 -21.98 5.09
C LYS A 260 15.40 -20.80 4.47
N GLY A 261 16.74 -20.88 4.38
CA GLY A 261 17.55 -19.80 3.84
C GLY A 261 17.26 -18.48 4.52
N TRP A 262 17.01 -17.43 3.72
CA TRP A 262 16.73 -16.07 4.22
C TRP A 262 15.50 -15.98 5.13
N GLN A 263 14.58 -16.92 5.06
CA GLN A 263 13.39 -16.94 5.93
C GLN A 263 13.75 -17.18 7.40
N GLU A 264 14.96 -17.67 7.71
CA GLU A 264 15.46 -17.76 9.08
C GLU A 264 15.57 -16.38 9.76
N ALA A 265 15.69 -15.31 8.98
CA ALA A 265 15.71 -13.95 9.51
C ALA A 265 14.36 -13.51 10.10
N TYR A 266 13.27 -14.19 9.79
CA TYR A 266 11.93 -13.88 10.27
C TYR A 266 11.46 -14.99 11.21
N GLU A 267 11.36 -14.70 12.51
CA GLU A 267 11.05 -15.68 13.59
C GLU A 267 9.68 -16.32 13.45
N ASP A 268 8.72 -15.56 13.01
CA ASP A 268 7.39 -16.06 12.65
C ASP A 268 7.36 -16.28 11.14
N ASN A 269 6.94 -17.44 10.67
CA ASN A 269 6.71 -17.79 9.25
C ASN A 269 5.71 -16.85 8.53
N ARG A 270 5.54 -15.64 8.99
CA ARG A 270 4.60 -14.61 8.53
C ARG A 270 5.23 -13.61 7.57
N TYR A 271 6.15 -14.06 6.76
CA TYR A 271 6.35 -13.38 5.50
C TYR A 271 5.24 -13.87 4.57
N ASP A 272 4.03 -13.34 4.78
CA ASP A 272 2.90 -13.57 3.90
C ASP A 272 3.27 -12.98 2.53
N ASP A 273 3.59 -13.86 1.61
CA ASP A 273 3.74 -13.51 0.21
C ASP A 273 2.39 -12.98 -0.26
N GLU A 274 2.32 -11.71 -0.66
CA GLU A 274 1.14 -11.15 -1.31
C GLU A 274 0.75 -11.96 -2.57
N ASP A 275 1.69 -12.71 -3.13
CA ASP A 275 1.46 -13.62 -4.26
C ASP A 275 0.76 -14.91 -3.85
N GLU A 276 0.97 -15.44 -2.64
CA GLU A 276 0.26 -16.63 -2.15
C GLU A 276 -1.24 -16.37 -1.92
N ALA A 277 -1.61 -15.14 -1.56
CA ALA A 277 -3.01 -14.76 -1.37
C ALA A 277 -3.85 -14.74 -2.68
N LYS A 278 -3.19 -14.77 -3.85
CA LYS A 278 -3.84 -14.76 -5.17
C LYS A 278 -4.07 -16.15 -5.74
N GLU A 279 -3.52 -17.21 -5.14
CA GLU A 279 -3.67 -18.55 -5.66
C GLU A 279 -5.05 -19.14 -5.30
N GLU A 280 -5.80 -19.55 -6.34
CA GLU A 280 -7.14 -20.13 -6.19
C GLU A 280 -7.12 -21.56 -5.61
N VAL A 281 -5.98 -22.25 -5.68
CA VAL A 281 -5.80 -23.61 -5.14
C VAL A 281 -4.98 -23.52 -3.86
N ARG A 282 -5.60 -23.93 -2.74
CA ARG A 282 -4.95 -23.89 -1.43
C ARG A 282 -3.72 -24.79 -1.38
N GLU A 283 -2.58 -24.27 -0.98
CA GLU A 283 -1.39 -25.05 -0.66
C GLU A 283 -1.64 -25.99 0.53
N GLN A 284 -1.12 -27.19 0.45
CA GLN A 284 -1.28 -28.21 1.48
C GLN A 284 -0.02 -29.07 1.60
N ASN A 285 0.15 -29.73 2.75
CA ASN A 285 1.16 -30.76 2.89
C ASN A 285 0.68 -32.04 2.22
N LEU A 286 1.22 -32.33 1.03
CA LEU A 286 0.85 -33.52 0.27
C LEU A 286 1.62 -34.73 0.75
N PRO A 287 0.96 -35.90 0.94
CA PRO A 287 1.64 -37.17 1.17
C PRO A 287 2.39 -37.63 -0.09
N LEU A 288 3.10 -38.75 0.03
CA LEU A 288 3.76 -39.37 -1.12
C LEU A 288 2.70 -39.98 -2.04
N LEU A 289 2.43 -39.30 -3.15
CA LEU A 289 1.47 -39.70 -4.17
C LEU A 289 2.20 -39.94 -5.50
N GLN A 290 1.70 -40.88 -6.31
CA GLN A 290 2.26 -41.26 -7.61
C GLN A 290 1.18 -41.23 -8.69
N ALA A 291 1.59 -40.97 -9.92
CA ALA A 291 0.70 -41.06 -11.07
C ALA A 291 0.19 -42.52 -11.21
N GLY A 292 -1.06 -42.67 -11.64
CA GLY A 292 -1.75 -43.97 -11.75
C GLY A 292 -2.50 -44.39 -10.48
N MET A 293 -2.26 -43.76 -9.32
CA MET A 293 -3.05 -44.05 -8.12
C MET A 293 -4.52 -43.74 -8.34
N LYS A 294 -5.39 -44.63 -7.86
CA LYS A 294 -6.85 -44.55 -7.99
C LYS A 294 -7.49 -44.60 -6.61
N PHE A 295 -8.47 -43.72 -6.39
CA PHE A 295 -9.24 -43.63 -5.16
C PHE A 295 -10.72 -43.80 -5.47
N ASP A 296 -11.34 -44.87 -5.06
CA ASP A 296 -12.66 -45.27 -5.51
C ASP A 296 -13.81 -44.46 -4.91
N GLN A 297 -13.66 -43.86 -3.77
CA GLN A 297 -14.73 -43.03 -3.14
C GLN A 297 -14.17 -41.71 -2.60
N PRO A 298 -13.84 -40.74 -3.48
CA PRO A 298 -13.38 -39.44 -3.02
C PRO A 298 -14.49 -38.73 -2.29
N LYS A 299 -14.16 -38.05 -1.18
CA LYS A 299 -15.11 -37.22 -0.47
C LYS A 299 -15.32 -35.91 -1.24
N ILE A 300 -16.45 -35.79 -1.91
CA ILE A 300 -16.78 -34.61 -2.71
C ILE A 300 -17.43 -33.53 -1.85
N SER A 301 -16.98 -32.29 -2.03
CA SER A 301 -17.58 -31.11 -1.38
C SER A 301 -17.86 -30.03 -2.43
N LEU A 302 -19.10 -29.55 -2.44
CA LEU A 302 -19.52 -28.37 -3.22
C LEU A 302 -19.66 -27.20 -2.25
N ARG A 303 -18.92 -26.12 -2.51
CA ARG A 303 -18.98 -24.90 -1.69
C ARG A 303 -19.43 -23.73 -2.53
N GLU A 304 -20.36 -22.95 -1.99
CA GLU A 304 -20.77 -21.68 -2.53
C GLU A 304 -19.93 -20.57 -1.91
N GLY A 305 -19.48 -19.65 -2.74
CA GLY A 305 -18.81 -18.42 -2.36
C GLY A 305 -19.42 -17.22 -3.07
N LYS A 306 -19.10 -16.03 -2.60
CA LYS A 306 -19.47 -14.77 -3.28
C LYS A 306 -18.22 -13.93 -3.50
N THR A 307 -18.14 -13.31 -4.66
CA THR A 307 -17.08 -12.34 -4.92
C THR A 307 -17.14 -11.20 -3.91
N LYS A 308 -16.00 -10.64 -3.56
CA LYS A 308 -15.89 -9.54 -2.58
C LYS A 308 -15.49 -8.25 -3.31
N PRO A 309 -15.94 -7.09 -2.83
CA PRO A 309 -15.46 -5.81 -3.35
C PRO A 309 -13.96 -5.66 -3.08
N PRO A 310 -13.29 -4.75 -3.82
CA PRO A 310 -11.91 -4.42 -3.49
C PRO A 310 -11.82 -3.86 -2.07
N ALA A 311 -10.72 -4.14 -1.38
CA ALA A 311 -10.49 -3.61 -0.04
C ALA A 311 -10.34 -2.09 -0.07
N ARG A 312 -10.76 -1.41 1.01
CA ARG A 312 -10.49 0.01 1.21
C ARG A 312 -8.99 0.27 1.33
N PHE A 313 -8.60 1.48 1.03
CA PHE A 313 -7.20 1.87 1.24
C PHE A 313 -6.85 1.86 2.73
N THR A 314 -5.68 1.34 3.03
CA THR A 314 -4.87 1.65 4.21
C THR A 314 -3.80 2.67 3.80
N GLU A 315 -3.05 3.25 4.74
CA GLU A 315 -1.94 4.14 4.35
C GLU A 315 -0.90 3.40 3.50
N GLY A 316 -0.57 2.15 3.84
CA GLY A 316 0.37 1.35 3.06
C GLY A 316 -0.09 1.10 1.62
N THR A 317 -1.35 0.70 1.42
CA THR A 317 -1.89 0.47 0.07
C THR A 317 -2.12 1.77 -0.71
N LEU A 318 -2.38 2.89 -0.01
CA LEU A 318 -2.44 4.21 -0.64
C LEU A 318 -1.07 4.67 -1.13
N LEU A 319 -0.01 4.46 -0.34
CA LEU A 319 1.37 4.72 -0.78
C LEU A 319 1.72 3.94 -2.04
N SER A 320 1.34 2.65 -2.12
CA SER A 320 1.53 1.83 -3.33
C SER A 320 0.77 2.39 -4.54
N ALA A 321 -0.46 2.87 -4.33
CA ALA A 321 -1.24 3.47 -5.40
C ALA A 321 -0.68 4.84 -5.85
N MET A 322 -0.11 5.61 -4.92
CA MET A 322 0.60 6.86 -5.25
C MET A 322 1.89 6.59 -6.03
N GLU A 323 2.61 5.53 -5.68
CA GLU A 323 3.83 5.12 -6.37
C GLU A 323 3.55 4.58 -7.78
N ASN A 324 2.49 3.81 -7.94
CA ASN A 324 2.04 3.30 -9.24
C ASN A 324 0.56 3.63 -9.48
N PRO A 325 0.24 4.85 -9.93
CA PRO A 325 -1.12 5.30 -10.14
C PRO A 325 -1.74 4.85 -11.47
N VAL A 326 -1.05 4.05 -12.28
CA VAL A 326 -1.47 3.66 -13.65
C VAL A 326 -2.88 3.08 -13.70
N ARG A 327 -3.29 2.33 -12.67
CA ARG A 327 -4.66 1.78 -12.58
C ARG A 327 -5.74 2.87 -12.60
N TYR A 328 -5.42 4.06 -12.12
CA TYR A 328 -6.33 5.20 -11.94
C TYR A 328 -6.23 6.22 -13.07
N MET A 329 -5.39 5.96 -14.07
CA MET A 329 -5.28 6.76 -15.28
C MET A 329 -6.38 6.38 -16.28
N GLU A 330 -7.04 7.39 -16.84
CA GLU A 330 -7.99 7.22 -17.96
C GLU A 330 -7.23 6.99 -19.27
N ASN A 331 -6.24 7.84 -19.52
CA ASN A 331 -5.34 7.68 -20.66
C ASN A 331 -4.08 6.90 -20.21
N ARG A 332 -3.94 5.69 -20.75
CA ARG A 332 -2.79 4.80 -20.48
C ARG A 332 -1.82 4.75 -21.67
N ASP A 333 -1.60 5.89 -22.31
CA ASP A 333 -0.56 6.01 -23.32
C ASP A 333 0.78 5.54 -22.72
N SER A 334 1.52 4.74 -23.50
CA SER A 334 2.77 4.12 -23.04
C SER A 334 3.82 5.14 -22.62
N SER A 335 3.83 6.32 -23.24
CA SER A 335 4.75 7.41 -22.89
C SER A 335 4.41 8.03 -21.53
N LEU A 336 3.13 8.26 -21.25
CA LEU A 336 2.66 8.78 -19.97
C LEU A 336 2.88 7.77 -18.84
N VAL A 337 2.55 6.49 -19.08
CA VAL A 337 2.76 5.39 -18.14
C VAL A 337 4.24 5.25 -17.78
N LYS A 338 5.11 5.27 -18.80
CA LYS A 338 6.56 5.22 -18.59
C LYS A 338 7.06 6.42 -17.80
N THR A 339 6.64 7.62 -18.15
CA THR A 339 7.09 8.86 -17.51
C THR A 339 6.66 8.92 -16.04
N ILE A 340 5.41 8.57 -15.73
CA ILE A 340 4.95 8.61 -14.32
C ILE A 340 5.66 7.54 -13.49
N GLY A 341 6.01 6.40 -14.09
CA GLY A 341 6.83 5.36 -13.44
C GLY A 341 8.26 5.83 -13.18
N GLU A 342 8.90 6.48 -14.18
CA GLU A 342 10.25 7.05 -14.03
C GLU A 342 10.28 8.22 -13.01
N ALA A 343 9.23 9.00 -12.91
CA ALA A 343 9.08 10.06 -11.91
C ALA A 343 8.74 9.53 -10.50
N GLY A 344 8.58 8.21 -10.35
CA GLY A 344 8.23 7.59 -9.08
C GLY A 344 6.77 7.78 -8.67
N GLY A 345 5.85 8.06 -9.60
CA GLY A 345 4.42 8.17 -9.33
C GLY A 345 3.95 9.56 -8.89
N LEU A 346 2.94 9.60 -8.04
CA LEU A 346 2.38 10.83 -7.46
C LEU A 346 3.15 11.22 -6.19
N GLY A 347 3.86 12.33 -6.26
CA GLY A 347 4.74 12.81 -5.21
C GLY A 347 6.04 11.98 -5.10
N THR A 348 7.03 12.55 -4.47
CA THR A 348 8.31 11.86 -4.22
C THR A 348 8.21 11.02 -2.94
N VAL A 349 9.11 10.07 -2.78
CA VAL A 349 9.27 9.27 -1.56
C VAL A 349 9.34 10.17 -0.31
N ALA A 350 10.06 11.29 -0.41
CA ALA A 350 10.21 12.24 0.69
C ALA A 350 8.93 12.99 1.06
N THR A 351 7.96 13.14 0.15
CA THR A 351 6.80 14.03 0.31
C THR A 351 5.47 13.31 0.52
N ARG A 352 5.34 12.03 0.13
CA ARG A 352 4.07 11.29 0.21
C ARG A 352 3.49 11.24 1.63
N ALA A 353 4.32 10.95 2.63
CA ALA A 353 3.90 10.90 4.02
C ALA A 353 3.32 12.24 4.50
N ASP A 354 3.97 13.34 4.16
CA ASP A 354 3.51 14.70 4.53
C ASP A 354 2.23 15.08 3.78
N ILE A 355 2.07 14.63 2.53
CA ILE A 355 0.85 14.85 1.74
C ILE A 355 -0.32 14.10 2.39
N ILE A 356 -0.17 12.82 2.71
CA ILE A 356 -1.21 12.01 3.36
C ILE A 356 -1.57 12.63 4.72
N GLU A 357 -0.59 12.99 5.54
CA GLU A 357 -0.84 13.63 6.82
C GLU A 357 -1.56 14.98 6.66
N LYS A 358 -1.18 15.79 5.67
CA LYS A 358 -1.88 17.04 5.35
C LYS A 358 -3.35 16.81 4.98
N LEU A 359 -3.66 15.75 4.24
CA LEU A 359 -5.03 15.39 3.90
C LEU A 359 -5.86 15.07 5.15
N PHE A 360 -5.29 14.34 6.11
CA PHE A 360 -5.93 14.09 7.42
C PHE A 360 -6.09 15.38 8.23
N ARG A 361 -5.04 16.18 8.37
CA ARG A 361 -5.07 17.45 9.13
C ARG A 361 -6.04 18.48 8.53
N SER A 362 -6.26 18.42 7.23
CA SER A 362 -7.22 19.29 6.53
C SER A 362 -8.66 18.77 6.59
N PHE A 363 -8.89 17.66 7.33
CA PHE A 363 -10.18 16.99 7.42
C PHE A 363 -10.77 16.59 6.06
N LEU A 364 -9.90 16.16 5.14
CA LEU A 364 -10.29 15.58 3.86
C LEU A 364 -10.35 14.06 3.94
N LEU A 365 -9.55 13.47 4.81
CA LEU A 365 -9.53 12.03 5.11
C LEU A 365 -9.85 11.78 6.58
N GLU A 366 -10.45 10.63 6.85
CA GLU A 366 -10.64 10.07 8.19
C GLU A 366 -10.24 8.60 8.21
N LYS A 367 -9.84 8.10 9.39
CA LYS A 367 -9.54 6.68 9.62
C LYS A 367 -10.65 6.02 10.43
N LYS A 368 -10.98 4.76 10.08
CA LYS A 368 -11.77 3.86 10.90
C LYS A 368 -10.98 2.53 10.99
N GLY A 369 -10.38 2.30 12.16
CA GLY A 369 -9.31 1.29 12.26
C GLY A 369 -8.11 1.66 11.37
N ASN A 370 -7.70 0.76 10.50
CA ASN A 370 -6.62 1.00 9.52
C ASN A 370 -7.14 1.50 8.16
N GLU A 371 -8.44 1.52 7.95
CA GLU A 371 -9.04 1.92 6.68
C GLU A 371 -9.20 3.43 6.55
N ILE A 372 -8.98 3.93 5.34
CA ILE A 372 -9.10 5.34 4.96
C ILE A 372 -10.45 5.59 4.30
N TYR A 373 -11.09 6.67 4.72
CA TYR A 373 -12.38 7.16 4.20
C TYR A 373 -12.28 8.61 3.78
N LEU A 374 -13.01 8.97 2.72
CA LEU A 374 -13.24 10.37 2.39
C LEU A 374 -14.27 10.98 3.35
N THR A 375 -13.99 12.20 3.79
CA THR A 375 -14.98 13.01 4.50
C THR A 375 -16.00 13.60 3.52
N SER A 376 -17.11 14.12 4.03
CA SER A 376 -18.07 14.92 3.22
C SER A 376 -17.38 16.12 2.57
N LYS A 377 -16.49 16.80 3.29
CA LYS A 377 -15.67 17.91 2.78
C LYS A 377 -14.85 17.49 1.55
N ALA A 378 -14.21 16.34 1.58
CA ALA A 378 -13.42 15.83 0.45
C ALA A 378 -14.28 15.51 -0.77
N ARG A 379 -15.46 14.88 -0.56
CA ARG A 379 -16.39 14.56 -1.65
C ARG A 379 -16.93 15.84 -2.31
N GLN A 380 -17.22 16.88 -1.53
CA GLN A 380 -17.62 18.17 -2.05
C GLN A 380 -16.45 18.85 -2.80
N LEU A 381 -15.25 18.87 -2.23
CA LEU A 381 -14.06 19.41 -2.89
C LEU A 381 -13.84 18.78 -4.27
N LEU A 382 -13.92 17.45 -4.37
CA LEU A 382 -13.73 16.72 -5.65
C LEU A 382 -14.80 17.08 -6.71
N LYS A 383 -15.97 17.55 -6.31
CA LYS A 383 -16.99 18.07 -7.25
C LYS A 383 -16.67 19.47 -7.76
N LEU A 384 -15.99 20.27 -6.93
CA LEU A 384 -15.71 21.69 -7.18
C LEU A 384 -14.34 21.93 -7.84
N VAL A 385 -13.46 20.94 -7.82
CA VAL A 385 -12.13 21.03 -8.43
C VAL A 385 -12.23 20.66 -9.91
N PRO A 386 -11.60 21.43 -10.81
CA PRO A 386 -11.47 21.10 -12.23
C PRO A 386 -11.04 19.66 -12.50
N ALA A 387 -11.58 19.09 -13.58
CA ALA A 387 -11.41 17.66 -13.87
C ALA A 387 -9.93 17.26 -14.00
N ASP A 388 -9.12 18.07 -14.64
CA ASP A 388 -7.71 17.77 -14.92
C ASP A 388 -6.87 17.65 -13.64
N LEU A 389 -7.16 18.45 -12.62
CA LEU A 389 -6.46 18.36 -11.33
C LEU A 389 -6.75 17.08 -10.56
N LYS A 390 -7.76 16.31 -10.97
CA LYS A 390 -8.10 15.01 -10.37
C LYS A 390 -7.32 13.85 -11.00
N LYS A 391 -6.72 14.08 -12.16
CA LYS A 391 -6.10 13.04 -12.99
C LYS A 391 -4.60 12.92 -12.73
N PRO A 392 -4.05 11.71 -12.53
CA PRO A 392 -2.61 11.48 -12.46
C PRO A 392 -1.87 11.91 -13.73
N GLU A 393 -2.55 11.88 -14.89
CA GLU A 393 -2.01 12.23 -16.21
C GLU A 393 -1.47 13.66 -16.27
N LEU A 394 -2.09 14.59 -15.54
CA LEU A 394 -1.58 15.97 -15.50
C LEU A 394 -0.16 16.01 -14.92
N THR A 395 0.06 15.26 -13.82
CA THR A 395 1.40 15.14 -13.23
C THR A 395 2.37 14.46 -14.18
N ALA A 396 1.96 13.35 -14.82
CA ALA A 396 2.77 12.64 -15.81
C ALA A 396 3.18 13.56 -16.99
N SER A 397 2.24 14.32 -17.53
CA SER A 397 2.49 15.26 -18.62
C SER A 397 3.49 16.36 -18.23
N TRP A 398 3.39 16.89 -17.01
CA TRP A 398 4.33 17.91 -16.57
C TRP A 398 5.72 17.33 -16.29
N GLU A 399 5.84 16.15 -15.71
CA GLU A 399 7.13 15.48 -15.52
C GLU A 399 7.78 15.14 -16.88
N MET A 400 7.00 14.74 -17.88
CA MET A 400 7.51 14.54 -19.24
C MET A 400 8.11 15.83 -19.83
N GLN A 401 7.41 16.95 -19.68
CA GLN A 401 7.89 18.23 -20.17
C GLN A 401 9.14 18.71 -19.40
N LEU A 402 9.22 18.46 -18.08
CA LEU A 402 10.41 18.77 -17.29
C LEU A 402 11.61 17.91 -17.73
N ASN A 403 11.40 16.63 -18.05
CA ASN A 403 12.42 15.76 -18.62
C ASN A 403 12.89 16.27 -20.01
N ASP A 404 11.98 16.76 -20.83
CA ASP A 404 12.32 17.35 -22.13
C ASP A 404 13.15 18.62 -21.98
N ILE A 405 12.88 19.43 -20.95
CA ILE A 405 13.72 20.59 -20.62
C ILE A 405 15.11 20.14 -20.20
N ALA A 406 15.22 19.15 -19.31
CA ALA A 406 16.50 18.62 -18.87
C ALA A 406 17.34 18.02 -20.01
N LYS A 407 16.69 17.45 -21.03
CA LYS A 407 17.31 16.91 -22.26
C LYS A 407 17.53 17.96 -23.36
N GLY A 408 17.21 19.23 -23.12
CA GLY A 408 17.34 20.30 -24.11
C GLY A 408 16.33 20.27 -25.26
N LYS A 409 15.29 19.42 -25.18
CA LYS A 409 14.25 19.28 -26.22
C LYS A 409 13.15 20.32 -26.12
N LYS A 410 12.91 20.89 -24.95
CA LYS A 410 11.94 21.94 -24.67
C LYS A 410 12.60 23.11 -23.95
N ARG A 411 12.21 24.32 -24.27
CA ARG A 411 12.69 25.53 -23.60
C ARG A 411 11.91 25.77 -22.30
N ARG A 412 12.61 26.15 -21.24
CA ARG A 412 12.04 26.48 -19.92
C ARG A 412 11.00 27.61 -20.00
N ASP A 413 11.29 28.66 -20.76
CA ASP A 413 10.40 29.82 -20.88
C ASP A 413 9.04 29.46 -21.54
N VAL A 414 9.05 28.56 -22.53
CA VAL A 414 7.84 28.03 -23.15
C VAL A 414 7.00 27.28 -22.12
N PHE A 415 7.59 26.36 -21.39
CA PHE A 415 6.91 25.62 -20.32
C PHE A 415 6.34 26.56 -19.25
N MET A 416 7.11 27.55 -18.83
CA MET A 416 6.64 28.52 -17.84
C MET A 416 5.46 29.37 -18.35
N LYS A 417 5.43 29.71 -19.63
CA LYS A 417 4.30 30.40 -20.26
C LYS A 417 3.05 29.52 -20.25
N GLU A 418 3.19 28.26 -20.66
CA GLU A 418 2.08 27.28 -20.67
C GLU A 418 1.50 27.07 -19.27
N ILE A 419 2.35 26.89 -18.24
CA ILE A 419 1.90 26.72 -16.85
C ILE A 419 1.18 27.99 -16.31
N ARG A 420 1.61 29.18 -16.73
CA ARG A 420 0.93 30.43 -16.37
C ARG A 420 -0.44 30.53 -17.04
N SER A 421 -0.54 30.27 -18.36
CA SER A 421 -1.81 30.24 -19.08
C SER A 421 -2.77 29.24 -18.46
N TYR A 422 -2.32 28.01 -18.27
CA TYR A 422 -3.10 26.97 -17.59
C TYR A 422 -3.59 27.41 -16.19
N THR A 423 -2.74 28.13 -15.44
CA THR A 423 -3.14 28.62 -14.11
C THR A 423 -4.25 29.67 -14.19
N VAL A 424 -4.23 30.54 -15.18
CA VAL A 424 -5.29 31.56 -15.42
C VAL A 424 -6.59 30.85 -15.80
N GLU A 425 -6.55 29.97 -16.80
CA GLU A 425 -7.71 29.20 -17.25
C GLU A 425 -8.35 28.40 -16.09
N LEU A 426 -7.52 27.74 -15.30
CA LEU A 426 -7.96 26.99 -14.11
C LEU A 426 -8.66 27.88 -13.07
N ILE A 427 -8.16 29.10 -12.85
CA ILE A 427 -8.79 30.05 -11.92
C ILE A 427 -10.12 30.54 -12.47
N ASP A 428 -10.20 30.80 -13.76
CA ASP A 428 -11.43 31.27 -14.40
C ASP A 428 -12.49 30.14 -14.43
N GLU A 429 -12.10 28.89 -14.69
CA GLU A 429 -12.97 27.72 -14.53
C GLU A 429 -13.51 27.62 -13.09
N ILE A 430 -12.63 27.72 -12.08
CA ILE A 430 -13.07 27.71 -10.68
C ILE A 430 -14.05 28.85 -10.38
N LYS A 431 -13.83 30.05 -10.92
CA LYS A 431 -14.71 31.21 -10.69
C LYS A 431 -16.08 31.09 -11.34
N THR A 432 -16.14 30.48 -12.54
CA THR A 432 -17.37 30.33 -13.33
C THR A 432 -18.20 29.10 -12.94
N GLU A 433 -17.59 28.06 -12.33
CA GLU A 433 -18.29 26.87 -11.89
C GLU A 433 -19.48 27.19 -10.97
N GLU A 434 -20.66 26.66 -11.24
CA GLU A 434 -21.89 26.92 -10.46
C GLU A 434 -22.05 26.04 -9.21
N GLY A 435 -20.99 25.44 -8.73
CA GLY A 435 -21.02 24.56 -7.55
C GLY A 435 -21.31 25.31 -6.24
N THR A 436 -21.80 24.58 -5.25
CA THR A 436 -22.00 25.07 -3.88
C THR A 436 -21.25 24.21 -2.88
N PHE A 437 -20.72 24.83 -1.83
CA PHE A 437 -20.06 24.12 -0.73
C PHE A 437 -20.88 24.31 0.55
N ARG A 438 -21.20 23.19 1.22
CA ARG A 438 -21.93 23.19 2.49
C ARG A 438 -21.04 22.69 3.61
N HIS A 439 -20.90 23.51 4.66
CA HIS A 439 -20.14 23.12 5.84
C HIS A 439 -20.88 22.03 6.65
N ASP A 440 -20.20 20.94 6.96
CA ASP A 440 -20.79 19.83 7.74
C ASP A 440 -21.05 20.20 9.20
N ASN A 441 -20.32 21.17 9.72
CA ASN A 441 -20.45 21.71 11.06
C ASN A 441 -21.39 22.93 11.15
N LEU A 442 -22.22 23.14 10.14
CA LEU A 442 -23.23 24.19 10.12
C LEU A 442 -24.34 23.87 11.13
N THR A 443 -24.59 24.80 12.03
CA THR A 443 -25.66 24.67 13.04
C THR A 443 -26.95 25.36 12.58
N ASN A 444 -28.04 25.09 13.32
CA ASN A 444 -29.29 25.83 13.09
C ASN A 444 -29.32 27.23 13.74
N LYS A 445 -28.31 27.52 14.57
CA LYS A 445 -28.21 28.86 15.24
C LYS A 445 -27.79 29.94 14.26
N LYS A 446 -28.50 31.04 14.25
CA LYS A 446 -28.20 32.21 13.40
C LYS A 446 -27.24 33.16 14.10
N CYS A 447 -26.39 33.79 13.33
CA CYS A 447 -25.51 34.87 13.80
C CYS A 447 -26.34 36.10 14.20
N PRO A 448 -26.15 36.64 15.40
CA PRO A 448 -26.89 37.85 15.82
C PRO A 448 -26.53 39.09 15.02
N ASN A 449 -25.32 39.15 14.42
CA ASN A 449 -24.85 40.31 13.69
C ASN A 449 -25.32 40.37 12.22
N CYS A 450 -25.35 39.19 11.53
CA CYS A 450 -25.61 39.15 10.08
C CYS A 450 -26.70 38.15 9.66
N GLY A 451 -27.30 37.42 10.60
CA GLY A 451 -28.37 36.45 10.33
C GLY A 451 -27.93 35.15 9.65
N LYS A 452 -26.68 35.04 9.17
CA LYS A 452 -26.14 33.79 8.60
C LYS A 452 -26.00 32.73 9.67
N ARG A 453 -26.00 31.44 9.29
CA ARG A 453 -25.84 30.33 10.24
C ARG A 453 -24.45 30.27 10.85
N LEU A 454 -24.37 29.80 12.09
CA LEU A 454 -23.11 29.63 12.81
C LEU A 454 -22.54 28.21 12.58
N LEU A 455 -21.20 28.12 12.52
CA LEU A 455 -20.43 26.91 12.44
C LEU A 455 -19.97 26.47 13.84
N ALA A 456 -20.18 25.22 14.21
CA ALA A 456 -19.61 24.66 15.43
C ALA A 456 -18.14 24.27 15.19
N VAL A 457 -17.22 24.92 15.89
CA VAL A 457 -15.78 24.72 15.72
C VAL A 457 -15.16 24.24 17.04
N ASN A 458 -14.36 23.21 16.99
CA ASN A 458 -13.54 22.78 18.11
C ASN A 458 -12.20 23.55 18.09
N GLY A 459 -12.06 24.51 18.97
CA GLY A 459 -10.78 25.18 19.22
C GLY A 459 -9.88 24.35 20.12
N LYS A 460 -8.65 24.84 20.36
CA LYS A 460 -7.63 24.12 21.15
C LYS A 460 -8.12 23.79 22.59
N ASN A 461 -8.85 24.72 23.21
CA ASN A 461 -9.33 24.61 24.57
C ASN A 461 -10.81 25.03 24.75
N ALA A 462 -11.58 25.10 23.69
CA ALA A 462 -12.98 25.53 23.74
C ALA A 462 -13.76 25.03 22.53
N LYS A 463 -15.07 24.81 22.72
CA LYS A 463 -16.00 24.69 21.59
C LYS A 463 -16.60 26.07 21.33
N LEU A 464 -16.56 26.46 20.04
CA LEU A 464 -16.98 27.79 19.59
C LEU A 464 -18.10 27.67 18.55
N LEU A 465 -19.00 28.65 18.56
CA LEU A 465 -19.82 28.97 17.40
C LEU A 465 -19.21 30.17 16.70
N VAL A 466 -18.96 30.03 15.41
CA VAL A 466 -18.33 31.08 14.59
C VAL A 466 -19.25 31.38 13.41
N CYS A 467 -19.41 32.64 13.07
CA CYS A 467 -20.15 32.98 11.87
C CYS A 467 -19.52 32.36 10.62
N GLN A 468 -20.33 31.79 9.74
CA GLN A 468 -19.82 31.26 8.46
C GLN A 468 -19.26 32.40 7.57
N ASP A 469 -19.67 33.63 7.79
CA ASP A 469 -19.12 34.81 7.14
C ASP A 469 -17.90 35.32 7.91
N ARG A 470 -16.73 35.26 7.27
CA ARG A 470 -15.45 35.67 7.86
C ARG A 470 -15.37 37.17 8.10
N GLU A 471 -16.03 37.96 7.26
CA GLU A 471 -16.06 39.44 7.40
C GLU A 471 -16.88 39.85 8.62
N CYS A 472 -17.93 39.09 8.94
CA CYS A 472 -18.74 39.34 10.12
C CYS A 472 -17.98 39.12 11.44
N GLY A 473 -17.07 38.17 11.49
CA GLY A 473 -16.17 37.92 12.62
C GLY A 473 -16.81 37.45 13.93
N TYR A 474 -18.14 37.29 13.99
CA TYR A 474 -18.83 36.86 15.23
C TYR A 474 -18.36 35.50 15.73
N ARG A 475 -18.08 35.43 17.05
CA ARG A 475 -17.66 34.24 17.76
C ARG A 475 -18.35 34.15 19.11
N GLU A 476 -18.82 32.93 19.46
CA GLU A 476 -19.43 32.64 20.75
C GLU A 476 -18.80 31.40 21.31
N THR A 477 -18.37 31.38 22.58
CA THR A 477 -17.81 30.19 23.25
C THR A 477 -18.95 29.39 23.87
N ILE A 478 -19.10 28.12 23.43
CA ILE A 478 -20.11 27.21 23.99
C ILE A 478 -19.61 26.57 25.27
N SER A 479 -18.38 26.10 25.27
CA SER A 479 -17.75 25.44 26.42
C SER A 479 -16.24 25.63 26.37
N ARG A 480 -15.61 25.68 27.55
CA ARG A 480 -14.15 25.69 27.70
C ARG A 480 -13.72 24.35 28.28
N THR A 481 -12.68 23.76 27.73
CA THR A 481 -12.04 22.59 28.35
C THR A 481 -11.07 23.02 29.42
N THR A 482 -11.16 22.42 30.59
CA THR A 482 -10.23 22.64 31.71
C THR A 482 -9.06 21.67 31.65
N ASN A 483 -8.07 21.86 32.52
CA ASN A 483 -6.98 20.88 32.69
C ASN A 483 -7.40 19.67 33.54
N ALA A 484 -8.59 19.71 34.15
CA ALA A 484 -9.17 18.60 34.88
C ALA A 484 -9.45 17.43 33.92
N ARG A 485 -9.19 16.22 34.37
CA ARG A 485 -9.43 15.00 33.59
C ARG A 485 -10.62 14.23 34.14
N CYS A 486 -11.43 13.70 33.26
CA CYS A 486 -12.53 12.82 33.64
C CYS A 486 -11.98 11.59 34.37
N PRO A 487 -12.47 11.25 35.59
CA PRO A 487 -11.97 10.11 36.36
C PRO A 487 -12.24 8.75 35.66
N LYS A 488 -13.21 8.69 34.75
CA LYS A 488 -13.53 7.45 34.01
C LYS A 488 -12.75 7.26 32.69
N CYS A 489 -12.58 8.31 31.90
CA CYS A 489 -11.99 8.19 30.57
C CYS A 489 -10.71 9.00 30.37
N HIS A 490 -10.23 9.70 31.40
CA HIS A 490 -9.02 10.53 31.43
C HIS A 490 -8.94 11.64 30.36
N LYS A 491 -10.00 11.91 29.63
CA LYS A 491 -10.10 13.05 28.72
C LYS A 491 -10.25 14.35 29.49
N ARG A 492 -9.73 15.45 28.96
CA ARG A 492 -9.93 16.79 29.52
C ARG A 492 -11.42 17.15 29.55
N MET A 493 -11.87 17.68 30.69
CA MET A 493 -13.25 18.16 30.90
C MET A 493 -13.39 19.63 30.53
#